data_6726402c50f58e47140ab6bf0aa42aae
#
_entry.id   6726402c50f58e47140ab6bf0aa42aae
#
_cell.length_a   1.000
_cell.length_b   1.000
_cell.length_c   1.000
_cell.angle_alpha   90.00
_cell.angle_beta   90.00
_cell.angle_gamma   90.00
#
_symmetry.space_group_name_H-M   'P 1'
#
loop_
_entity.id
_entity.type
_entity.pdbx_description
1 polymer ?
#
loop_
_entity_poly.entity_id
_entity_poly.type
_entity_poly.pdbx_seq_one_letter_code
_entity_poly.pdbx_strand_id
1 'polypeptide(L)'
;MKKRWIVMGLAVAFAAVVLAMNMGRNDVVTVEGVTLAPRQVEQTVSCMGVVEAADGTAVFAPMSCQIGRVSVKAGQRVNKGDVLATIDLEATRQSLIDPSQQVVLAGMRDAFAAPIDGIVVSVNALAGETLEAGTPCAVIAGDNDVRVRIGIREKDLKQLKKGMQVRVKGEGFLKEVYEGELTEISSAALTEAENGTVVEGVVRLRDGEVDSSLRLGLTAKASVITSVTEDGFVIPYEAVLSDEQGDYVYVCDNDTVCLKRVSPVYQAPDGVVLTDSEWHGVTVILCPDEVTEGQTVKITEEKQ
;
A
#
# COMPACT_ATOMS: atom_id res chain seq x y z
N MET A 1 44.37 -21.78 -72.32
CA MET A 1 44.59 -21.03 -71.00
C MET A 1 43.67 -19.88 -70.84
N LYS A 2 43.27 -19.11 -71.83
CA LYS A 2 42.45 -17.86 -71.66
C LYS A 2 41.04 -18.11 -71.18
N LYS A 3 40.35 -19.21 -71.42
CA LYS A 3 38.97 -19.45 -70.93
C LYS A 3 38.85 -19.69 -69.40
N ARG A 4 39.90 -20.21 -68.75
CA ARG A 4 39.87 -20.46 -67.29
C ARG A 4 39.95 -19.17 -66.47
N TRP A 5 40.64 -18.15 -67.00
CA TRP A 5 40.74 -16.86 -66.36
C TRP A 5 39.46 -16.00 -66.45
N ILE A 6 38.67 -16.20 -67.53
CA ILE A 6 37.39 -15.52 -67.72
C ILE A 6 36.36 -16.11 -66.74
N VAL A 7 36.34 -17.42 -66.51
CA VAL A 7 35.43 -18.08 -65.58
C VAL A 7 35.77 -17.71 -64.12
N MET A 8 37.05 -17.59 -63.79
CA MET A 8 37.51 -17.19 -62.48
C MET A 8 37.19 -15.72 -62.19
N GLY A 9 37.33 -14.81 -63.21
CA GLY A 9 36.91 -13.41 -63.09
C GLY A 9 35.39 -13.23 -62.85
N LEU A 10 34.57 -14.03 -63.55
CA LEU A 10 33.13 -14.03 -63.39
C LEU A 10 32.69 -14.59 -61.99
N ALA A 11 33.39 -15.57 -61.46
CA ALA A 11 33.13 -16.13 -60.14
C ALA A 11 33.47 -15.13 -59.02
N VAL A 12 34.58 -14.38 -59.16
CA VAL A 12 34.97 -13.31 -58.21
C VAL A 12 34.00 -12.14 -58.30
N ALA A 13 33.57 -11.73 -59.49
CA ALA A 13 32.58 -10.68 -59.67
C ALA A 13 31.20 -11.10 -59.07
N PHE A 14 30.79 -12.35 -59.26
CA PHE A 14 29.56 -12.87 -58.68
C PHE A 14 29.65 -12.94 -57.14
N ALA A 15 30.78 -13.40 -56.57
CA ALA A 15 31.02 -13.39 -55.15
C ALA A 15 31.02 -11.97 -54.54
N ALA A 16 31.60 -11.01 -55.26
CA ALA A 16 31.57 -9.59 -54.83
C ALA A 16 30.17 -9.00 -54.89
N VAL A 17 29.36 -9.36 -55.88
CA VAL A 17 27.96 -8.92 -55.98
C VAL A 17 27.10 -9.57 -54.88
N VAL A 18 27.30 -10.86 -54.58
CA VAL A 18 26.59 -11.57 -53.50
C VAL A 18 27.00 -10.98 -52.13
N LEU A 19 28.30 -10.64 -51.95
CA LEU A 19 28.79 -9.99 -50.75
C LEU A 19 28.23 -8.56 -50.60
N ALA A 20 28.15 -7.79 -51.68
CA ALA A 20 27.57 -6.46 -51.69
C ALA A 20 26.04 -6.48 -51.49
N MET A 21 25.35 -7.49 -52.02
CA MET A 21 23.91 -7.69 -51.76
C MET A 21 23.60 -8.14 -50.32
N ASN A 22 24.55 -8.80 -49.65
CA ASN A 22 24.38 -9.26 -48.27
C ASN A 22 24.79 -8.17 -47.26
N MET A 23 25.58 -7.17 -47.66
CA MET A 23 25.94 -6.00 -46.84
C MET A 23 24.89 -4.87 -46.84
N GLY A 24 23.80 -5.01 -47.62
CA GLY A 24 22.77 -3.98 -47.80
C GLY A 24 21.41 -4.28 -47.22
N ARG A 25 21.23 -5.38 -46.48
CA ARG A 25 20.00 -5.61 -45.73
C ARG A 25 20.18 -5.11 -44.30
N ASN A 26 20.10 -3.82 -44.15
CA ASN A 26 19.70 -3.25 -42.86
C ASN A 26 18.19 -3.56 -42.73
N ASP A 27 17.84 -4.74 -42.22
CA ASP A 27 16.47 -5.00 -41.80
C ASP A 27 16.18 -3.99 -40.65
N VAL A 28 15.48 -2.91 -40.98
CA VAL A 28 15.01 -1.95 -39.99
C VAL A 28 13.92 -2.63 -39.19
N VAL A 29 14.24 -3.00 -37.96
CA VAL A 29 13.28 -3.60 -37.04
C VAL A 29 12.48 -2.47 -36.41
N THR A 30 11.16 -2.64 -36.35
CA THR A 30 10.31 -1.69 -35.63
C THR A 30 10.17 -2.17 -34.19
N VAL A 31 10.55 -1.35 -33.24
CA VAL A 31 10.52 -1.67 -31.79
C VAL A 31 9.75 -0.62 -31.02
N GLU A 32 9.16 -1.04 -29.90
CA GLU A 32 8.53 -0.14 -28.98
C GLU A 32 9.58 0.55 -28.10
N GLY A 33 9.40 1.83 -27.86
CA GLY A 33 10.29 2.61 -27.02
C GLY A 33 9.59 3.70 -26.26
N VAL A 34 10.14 4.04 -25.10
CA VAL A 34 9.64 5.11 -24.23
C VAL A 34 10.70 6.22 -24.14
N THR A 35 10.29 7.45 -24.40
CA THR A 35 11.14 8.62 -24.21
C THR A 35 11.07 9.09 -22.77
N LEU A 36 12.21 9.09 -22.08
CA LEU A 36 12.27 9.42 -20.66
C LEU A 36 12.08 10.93 -20.44
N ALA A 37 11.14 11.28 -19.61
CA ALA A 37 10.91 12.62 -19.10
C ALA A 37 11.04 12.63 -17.58
N PRO A 38 11.52 13.74 -16.97
CA PRO A 38 11.58 13.86 -15.54
C PRO A 38 10.16 13.88 -14.97
N ARG A 39 9.94 13.11 -13.89
CA ARG A 39 8.68 13.10 -13.16
C ARG A 39 8.92 12.94 -11.67
N GLN A 40 7.93 13.33 -10.87
CA GLN A 40 7.94 13.07 -9.45
C GLN A 40 7.78 11.57 -9.22
N VAL A 41 8.73 10.99 -8.50
CA VAL A 41 8.74 9.56 -8.15
C VAL A 41 8.85 9.40 -6.65
N GLU A 42 7.98 8.58 -6.09
CA GLU A 42 7.97 8.28 -4.66
C GLU A 42 8.58 6.92 -4.39
N GLN A 43 9.52 6.89 -3.48
CA GLN A 43 9.98 5.63 -2.90
C GLN A 43 9.05 5.24 -1.76
N THR A 44 8.53 4.02 -1.80
CA THR A 44 7.61 3.53 -0.78
C THR A 44 8.03 2.20 -0.20
N VAL A 45 7.74 2.01 1.08
CA VAL A 45 7.81 0.71 1.76
C VAL A 45 6.41 0.19 1.96
N SER A 46 6.13 -1.00 1.41
CA SER A 46 4.82 -1.66 1.54
C SER A 46 4.78 -2.53 2.78
N CYS A 47 3.79 -2.29 3.64
CA CYS A 47 3.51 -3.06 4.84
C CYS A 47 2.08 -3.59 4.79
N MET A 48 1.87 -4.82 5.26
CA MET A 48 0.52 -5.34 5.51
C MET A 48 0.08 -4.90 6.90
N GLY A 49 -1.22 -4.68 7.05
CA GLY A 49 -1.79 -4.23 8.31
C GLY A 49 -3.25 -4.62 8.46
N VAL A 50 -3.81 -4.26 9.61
CA VAL A 50 -5.20 -4.50 9.97
C VAL A 50 -5.80 -3.22 10.52
N VAL A 51 -7.03 -2.93 10.11
CA VAL A 51 -7.82 -1.83 10.66
C VAL A 51 -8.24 -2.19 12.08
N GLU A 52 -7.89 -1.36 13.04
CA GLU A 52 -8.26 -1.55 14.45
C GLU A 52 -8.73 -0.25 15.08
N ALA A 53 -9.39 -0.37 16.21
CA ALA A 53 -9.67 0.77 17.06
C ALA A 53 -8.51 0.98 18.04
N ALA A 54 -8.16 2.25 18.28
CA ALA A 54 -7.38 2.64 19.43
C ALA A 54 -8.21 2.46 20.71
N ASP A 55 -7.76 3.00 21.82
CA ASP A 55 -8.50 2.96 23.08
C ASP A 55 -9.88 3.62 22.92
N GLY A 56 -10.92 2.80 23.00
CA GLY A 56 -12.29 3.30 22.89
C GLY A 56 -12.81 3.89 24.22
N THR A 57 -13.86 4.69 24.12
CA THR A 57 -14.60 5.18 25.27
C THR A 57 -15.49 4.08 25.83
N ALA A 58 -15.21 3.64 27.04
CA ALA A 58 -16.01 2.63 27.73
C ALA A 58 -17.21 3.25 28.45
N VAL A 59 -18.36 2.60 28.34
CA VAL A 59 -19.60 2.98 29.04
C VAL A 59 -19.77 2.04 30.23
N PHE A 60 -19.50 2.53 31.43
CA PHE A 60 -19.50 1.70 32.64
C PHE A 60 -20.86 1.66 33.32
N ALA A 61 -21.16 0.52 33.96
CA ALA A 61 -22.25 0.41 34.89
C ALA A 61 -21.90 1.14 36.23
N PRO A 62 -22.67 2.14 36.64
CA PRO A 62 -22.39 2.87 37.89
C PRO A 62 -22.69 2.03 39.13
N MET A 63 -23.52 1.02 38.99
CA MET A 63 -23.88 0.06 40.04
C MET A 63 -24.23 -1.30 39.37
N SER A 64 -24.25 -2.38 40.15
CA SER A 64 -24.70 -3.68 39.62
C SER A 64 -26.19 -3.58 39.23
N CYS A 65 -26.47 -3.91 37.97
CA CYS A 65 -27.84 -3.82 37.41
C CYS A 65 -28.14 -4.98 36.45
N GLN A 66 -29.39 -5.35 36.36
CA GLN A 66 -29.82 -6.37 35.42
C GLN A 66 -30.10 -5.75 34.05
N ILE A 67 -29.54 -6.36 33.00
CA ILE A 67 -29.68 -5.88 31.63
C ILE A 67 -31.02 -6.40 31.07
N GLY A 68 -31.86 -5.50 30.61
CA GLY A 68 -33.13 -5.84 29.98
C GLY A 68 -32.92 -6.32 28.54
N ARG A 69 -32.42 -5.45 27.69
CA ARG A 69 -32.16 -5.72 26.27
C ARG A 69 -30.89 -5.05 25.80
N VAL A 70 -30.13 -5.74 24.95
CA VAL A 70 -28.98 -5.18 24.23
C VAL A 70 -29.44 -4.80 22.82
N SER A 71 -29.19 -3.54 22.42
CA SER A 71 -29.67 -2.94 21.16
C SER A 71 -28.59 -2.86 20.09
N VAL A 72 -27.33 -3.11 20.43
CA VAL A 72 -26.18 -2.95 19.53
C VAL A 72 -25.32 -4.22 19.47
N LYS A 73 -24.48 -4.30 18.45
CA LYS A 73 -23.51 -5.39 18.25
C LYS A 73 -22.12 -4.80 17.97
N ALA A 74 -21.09 -5.56 18.27
CA ALA A 74 -19.72 -5.20 17.87
C ALA A 74 -19.63 -4.99 16.35
N GLY A 75 -18.90 -3.95 15.93
CA GLY A 75 -18.79 -3.49 14.55
C GLY A 75 -19.94 -2.58 14.09
N GLN A 76 -20.96 -2.33 14.89
CA GLN A 76 -22.07 -1.44 14.53
C GLN A 76 -21.68 0.02 14.75
N ARG A 77 -22.05 0.90 13.81
CA ARG A 77 -21.92 2.35 13.98
C ARG A 77 -23.07 2.88 14.83
N VAL A 78 -22.74 3.78 15.75
CA VAL A 78 -23.68 4.45 16.65
C VAL A 78 -23.42 5.96 16.67
N ASN A 79 -24.48 6.74 16.91
CA ASN A 79 -24.38 8.16 17.17
C ASN A 79 -24.47 8.43 18.65
N LYS A 80 -23.91 9.55 19.09
CA LYS A 80 -24.03 10.02 20.46
C LYS A 80 -25.50 10.09 20.88
N GLY A 81 -25.79 9.41 21.98
CA GLY A 81 -27.15 9.31 22.52
C GLY A 81 -27.91 8.04 22.12
N ASP A 82 -27.41 7.25 21.16
CA ASP A 82 -28.03 5.98 20.79
C ASP A 82 -28.02 5.02 21.97
N VAL A 83 -29.12 4.26 22.14
CA VAL A 83 -29.28 3.28 23.21
C VAL A 83 -28.47 2.04 22.92
N LEU A 84 -27.51 1.72 23.77
CA LEU A 84 -26.65 0.52 23.69
C LEU A 84 -27.34 -0.69 24.35
N ALA A 85 -27.83 -0.50 25.57
CA ALA A 85 -28.58 -1.51 26.31
C ALA A 85 -29.56 -0.84 27.27
N THR A 86 -30.67 -1.51 27.54
CA THR A 86 -31.65 -1.08 28.56
C THR A 86 -31.40 -1.82 29.87
N ILE A 87 -31.78 -1.18 30.99
CA ILE A 87 -31.69 -1.73 32.32
C ILE A 87 -33.11 -2.19 32.73
N ASP A 88 -33.22 -3.39 33.25
CA ASP A 88 -34.43 -3.85 33.90
C ASP A 88 -34.42 -3.30 35.33
N LEU A 89 -35.06 -2.15 35.53
CA LEU A 89 -35.12 -1.49 36.82
C LEU A 89 -35.85 -2.28 37.86
N GLU A 90 -36.92 -3.04 37.50
CA GLU A 90 -37.69 -3.84 38.45
C GLU A 90 -36.90 -5.07 38.92
N ALA A 91 -36.28 -5.79 38.01
CA ALA A 91 -35.44 -6.91 38.37
C ALA A 91 -34.18 -6.44 39.16
N THR A 92 -33.59 -5.31 38.79
CA THR A 92 -32.50 -4.70 39.54
C THR A 92 -32.91 -4.33 40.95
N ARG A 93 -34.11 -3.71 41.15
CA ARG A 93 -34.63 -3.35 42.47
C ARG A 93 -34.82 -4.58 43.35
N GLN A 94 -35.31 -5.68 42.77
CA GLN A 94 -35.53 -6.92 43.53
C GLN A 94 -34.23 -7.59 43.98
N SER A 95 -33.15 -7.37 43.26
CA SER A 95 -31.81 -7.90 43.59
C SER A 95 -31.05 -7.05 44.65
N LEU A 96 -31.46 -5.79 44.89
CA LEU A 96 -30.82 -4.90 45.82
C LEU A 96 -31.23 -5.15 47.28
N ILE A 97 -30.25 -5.49 48.09
CA ILE A 97 -30.44 -5.71 49.56
C ILE A 97 -30.26 -4.43 50.34
N ASP A 98 -29.39 -3.53 49.86
CA ASP A 98 -29.04 -2.28 50.58
C ASP A 98 -29.98 -1.15 50.18
N PRO A 99 -30.69 -0.53 51.15
CA PRO A 99 -31.56 0.63 50.90
C PRO A 99 -30.85 1.86 50.27
N SER A 100 -29.57 2.01 50.52
CA SER A 100 -28.79 3.13 49.92
C SER A 100 -28.67 2.99 48.39
N GLN A 101 -28.57 1.77 47.88
CA GLN A 101 -28.52 1.48 46.47
C GLN A 101 -29.87 1.72 45.77
N GLN A 102 -30.98 1.61 46.46
CA GLN A 102 -32.31 1.93 45.91
C GLN A 102 -32.46 3.43 45.61
N VAL A 103 -31.80 4.30 46.38
CA VAL A 103 -31.78 5.74 46.12
C VAL A 103 -30.99 6.04 44.86
N VAL A 104 -29.86 5.38 44.67
CA VAL A 104 -29.05 5.49 43.45
C VAL A 104 -29.82 5.02 42.22
N LEU A 105 -30.50 3.90 42.34
CA LEU A 105 -31.33 3.33 41.26
C LEU A 105 -32.47 4.28 40.85
N ALA A 106 -33.08 4.98 41.81
CA ALA A 106 -34.18 5.92 41.53
C ALA A 106 -33.72 7.16 40.70
N GLY A 107 -32.43 7.51 40.74
CA GLY A 107 -31.84 8.58 39.93
C GLY A 107 -31.14 8.09 38.64
N MET A 108 -31.10 6.82 38.43
CA MET A 108 -30.41 6.19 37.29
C MET A 108 -31.28 6.23 36.01
N ARG A 109 -30.62 6.44 34.88
CA ARG A 109 -31.29 6.27 33.57
C ARG A 109 -31.59 4.82 33.34
N ASP A 110 -32.67 4.54 32.64
CA ASP A 110 -33.12 3.19 32.27
C ASP A 110 -32.34 2.55 31.13
N ALA A 111 -31.35 3.26 30.61
CA ALA A 111 -30.54 2.80 29.48
C ALA A 111 -29.10 3.34 29.52
N PHE A 112 -28.18 2.54 29.00
CA PHE A 112 -26.84 2.94 28.63
C PHE A 112 -26.88 3.56 27.24
N ALA A 113 -26.38 4.79 27.10
CA ALA A 113 -26.34 5.49 25.82
C ALA A 113 -24.90 5.74 25.38
N ALA A 114 -24.70 5.81 24.07
CA ALA A 114 -23.42 6.15 23.47
C ALA A 114 -22.97 7.55 23.86
N PRO A 115 -21.76 7.75 24.44
CA PRO A 115 -21.27 9.07 24.84
C PRO A 115 -20.71 9.86 23.64
N ILE A 116 -20.31 9.18 22.56
CA ILE A 116 -19.72 9.73 21.35
C ILE A 116 -20.30 9.04 20.11
N ASP A 117 -20.12 9.68 18.94
CA ASP A 117 -20.30 9.03 17.65
C ASP A 117 -19.13 8.07 17.40
N GLY A 118 -19.38 6.91 16.79
CA GLY A 118 -18.30 5.97 16.51
C GLY A 118 -18.76 4.55 16.22
N ILE A 119 -17.82 3.60 16.37
CA ILE A 119 -18.03 2.16 16.11
C ILE A 119 -17.97 1.41 17.44
N VAL A 120 -18.93 0.52 17.68
CA VAL A 120 -18.93 -0.37 18.84
C VAL A 120 -17.82 -1.40 18.70
N VAL A 121 -16.80 -1.33 19.55
CA VAL A 121 -15.66 -2.26 19.58
C VAL A 121 -16.04 -3.58 20.23
N SER A 122 -16.66 -3.48 21.41
CA SER A 122 -17.10 -4.65 22.18
C SER A 122 -18.40 -4.34 22.92
N VAL A 123 -19.19 -5.39 23.16
CA VAL A 123 -20.38 -5.36 24.00
C VAL A 123 -20.23 -6.47 25.04
N ASN A 124 -20.18 -6.10 26.31
CA ASN A 124 -20.04 -7.02 27.43
C ASN A 124 -21.37 -7.24 28.15
N ALA A 125 -22.39 -6.42 27.87
CA ALA A 125 -23.73 -6.59 28.39
C ALA A 125 -24.45 -7.75 27.70
N LEU A 126 -25.06 -8.64 28.45
CA LEU A 126 -25.89 -9.73 27.95
C LEU A 126 -27.31 -9.57 28.50
N ALA A 127 -28.33 -9.71 27.63
CA ALA A 127 -29.72 -9.54 28.01
C ALA A 127 -30.13 -10.58 29.06
N GLY A 128 -30.75 -10.13 30.12
CA GLY A 128 -31.19 -10.97 31.27
C GLY A 128 -30.08 -11.24 32.30
N GLU A 129 -28.84 -10.85 32.05
CA GLU A 129 -27.73 -11.03 33.00
C GLU A 129 -27.48 -9.77 33.84
N THR A 130 -26.82 -9.96 34.99
CA THR A 130 -26.41 -8.87 35.86
C THR A 130 -25.07 -8.37 35.42
N LEU A 131 -24.99 -7.07 35.10
CA LEU A 131 -23.74 -6.34 34.83
C LEU A 131 -23.27 -5.74 36.17
N GLU A 132 -22.05 -6.09 36.59
CA GLU A 132 -21.49 -5.62 37.86
C GLU A 132 -21.05 -4.17 37.80
N ALA A 133 -21.07 -3.46 38.92
CA ALA A 133 -20.59 -2.12 39.05
C ALA A 133 -19.13 -1.99 38.56
N GLY A 134 -18.84 -0.95 37.77
CA GLY A 134 -17.52 -0.73 37.18
C GLY A 134 -17.17 -1.60 35.98
N THR A 135 -18.08 -2.51 35.57
CA THR A 135 -17.90 -3.26 34.32
C THR A 135 -18.39 -2.44 33.13
N PRO A 136 -17.63 -2.37 32.02
CA PRO A 136 -18.08 -1.67 30.83
C PRO A 136 -19.22 -2.45 30.15
N CYS A 137 -20.35 -1.79 29.94
CA CYS A 137 -21.47 -2.28 29.13
C CYS A 137 -21.05 -2.49 27.66
N ALA A 138 -20.40 -1.49 27.12
CA ALA A 138 -19.84 -1.49 25.76
C ALA A 138 -18.63 -0.54 25.69
N VAL A 139 -17.79 -0.75 24.67
CA VAL A 139 -16.68 0.13 24.32
C VAL A 139 -16.93 0.68 22.92
N ILE A 140 -16.80 1.99 22.73
CA ILE A 140 -17.04 2.70 21.47
C ILE A 140 -15.76 3.42 21.08
N ALA A 141 -15.25 3.13 19.89
CA ALA A 141 -14.18 3.89 19.26
C ALA A 141 -14.76 5.02 18.43
N GLY A 142 -14.32 6.25 18.66
CA GLY A 142 -14.64 7.38 17.80
C GLY A 142 -13.98 7.26 16.42
N ASP A 143 -14.39 8.10 15.47
CA ASP A 143 -13.80 8.07 14.11
C ASP A 143 -12.29 8.38 14.15
N ASN A 144 -11.83 9.23 15.05
CA ASN A 144 -10.40 9.54 15.23
C ASN A 144 -9.61 8.40 15.92
N ASP A 145 -10.32 7.41 16.46
CA ASP A 145 -9.71 6.27 17.14
C ASP A 145 -9.50 5.07 16.19
N VAL A 146 -9.99 5.15 14.95
CA VAL A 146 -9.72 4.14 13.92
C VAL A 146 -8.32 4.35 13.36
N ARG A 147 -7.52 3.30 13.42
CA ARG A 147 -6.13 3.29 12.97
C ARG A 147 -5.81 2.03 12.19
N VAL A 148 -4.70 2.01 11.50
CA VAL A 148 -4.19 0.81 10.85
C VAL A 148 -2.91 0.38 11.55
N ARG A 149 -2.94 -0.80 12.17
CA ARG A 149 -1.74 -1.43 12.72
C ARG A 149 -1.04 -2.18 11.61
N ILE A 150 0.23 -1.88 11.37
CA ILE A 150 1.03 -2.44 10.28
C ILE A 150 2.20 -3.26 10.82
N GLY A 151 2.58 -4.30 10.09
CA GLY A 151 3.80 -5.09 10.34
C GLY A 151 4.94 -4.58 9.47
N ILE A 152 5.98 -4.03 10.09
CA ILE A 152 7.18 -3.52 9.44
C ILE A 152 8.24 -4.61 9.51
N ARG A 153 8.73 -5.07 8.35
CA ARG A 153 9.81 -6.06 8.31
C ARG A 153 11.12 -5.45 8.78
N GLU A 154 11.92 -6.23 9.48
CA GLU A 154 13.21 -5.78 10.07
C GLU A 154 14.12 -5.07 9.04
N LYS A 155 14.20 -5.59 7.81
CA LYS A 155 15.02 -5.01 6.74
C LYS A 155 14.58 -3.59 6.32
N ASP A 156 13.30 -3.27 6.47
CA ASP A 156 12.70 -2.02 6.06
C ASP A 156 12.71 -0.96 7.18
N LEU A 157 12.93 -1.39 8.43
CA LEU A 157 12.85 -0.54 9.62
C LEU A 157 13.77 0.68 9.59
N LYS A 158 14.98 0.54 9.01
CA LYS A 158 15.95 1.64 8.92
C LYS A 158 15.48 2.82 8.07
N GLN A 159 14.56 2.57 7.13
CA GLN A 159 14.04 3.57 6.20
C GLN A 159 12.82 4.30 6.77
N LEU A 160 12.20 3.77 7.82
CA LEU A 160 10.94 4.27 8.36
C LEU A 160 11.16 5.15 9.59
N LYS A 161 10.42 6.25 9.64
CA LYS A 161 10.41 7.20 10.76
C LYS A 161 8.99 7.64 11.06
N LYS A 162 8.72 7.98 12.32
CA LYS A 162 7.47 8.65 12.71
C LYS A 162 7.30 9.96 11.93
N GLY A 163 6.07 10.28 11.59
CA GLY A 163 5.72 11.46 10.81
C GLY A 163 5.70 11.24 9.29
N MET A 164 6.07 10.05 8.81
CA MET A 164 6.01 9.75 7.38
C MET A 164 4.58 9.59 6.91
N GLN A 165 4.30 10.12 5.70
CA GLN A 165 3.02 9.95 5.05
C GLN A 165 2.82 8.51 4.60
N VAL A 166 1.57 8.05 4.71
CA VAL A 166 1.19 6.68 4.39
C VAL A 166 -0.07 6.70 3.54
N ARG A 167 -0.06 5.94 2.45
CA ARG A 167 -1.26 5.63 1.67
C ARG A 167 -1.75 4.25 2.03
N VAL A 168 -3.00 4.15 2.42
CA VAL A 168 -3.64 2.90 2.85
C VAL A 168 -4.67 2.49 1.80
N LYS A 169 -4.59 1.24 1.35
CA LYS A 169 -5.53 0.61 0.41
C LYS A 169 -6.06 -0.68 1.00
N GLY A 170 -7.28 -1.08 0.60
CA GLY A 170 -7.86 -2.36 0.99
C GLY A 170 -8.98 -2.74 0.04
N GLU A 171 -9.16 -4.05 -0.22
CA GLU A 171 -10.18 -4.54 -1.16
C GLU A 171 -11.61 -4.26 -0.70
N GLY A 172 -11.83 -4.15 0.62
CA GLY A 172 -13.13 -3.86 1.22
C GLY A 172 -13.43 -2.38 1.42
N PHE A 173 -12.55 -1.47 0.97
CA PHE A 173 -12.66 -0.03 1.20
C PHE A 173 -13.46 0.64 0.09
N LEU A 174 -14.21 1.72 0.42
CA LEU A 174 -14.95 2.52 -0.56
C LEU A 174 -14.04 3.44 -1.36
N LYS A 175 -13.07 4.07 -0.69
CA LYS A 175 -12.06 4.88 -1.37
C LYS A 175 -10.92 3.99 -1.83
N GLU A 176 -10.37 4.28 -2.99
CA GLU A 176 -9.20 3.59 -3.52
C GLU A 176 -7.96 3.79 -2.63
N VAL A 177 -7.80 5.00 -2.07
CA VAL A 177 -6.67 5.37 -1.23
C VAL A 177 -7.16 6.20 -0.05
N TYR A 178 -6.69 5.85 1.14
CA TYR A 178 -6.84 6.63 2.36
C TYR A 178 -5.48 7.21 2.74
N GLU A 179 -5.45 8.48 3.11
CA GLU A 179 -4.22 9.14 3.54
C GLU A 179 -4.09 9.09 5.06
N GLY A 180 -2.86 8.92 5.51
CA GLY A 180 -2.53 8.86 6.93
C GLY A 180 -1.07 9.16 7.20
N GLU A 181 -0.69 9.02 8.45
CA GLU A 181 0.66 9.26 8.95
C GLU A 181 1.10 8.12 9.86
N LEU A 182 2.36 7.72 9.75
CA LEU A 182 2.99 6.75 10.65
C LEU A 182 3.28 7.43 11.99
N THR A 183 2.41 7.25 12.97
CA THR A 183 2.50 7.95 14.26
C THR A 183 3.38 7.23 15.27
N GLU A 184 3.43 5.89 15.19
CA GLU A 184 4.18 5.09 16.14
C GLU A 184 4.92 3.96 15.44
N ILE A 185 6.09 3.63 15.98
CA ILE A 185 6.87 2.43 15.66
C ILE A 185 7.23 1.81 17.01
N SER A 186 6.83 0.56 17.21
CA SER A 186 7.10 -0.18 18.45
C SER A 186 8.61 -0.32 18.69
N SER A 187 9.01 -0.33 19.96
CA SER A 187 10.38 -0.68 20.36
C SER A 187 10.60 -2.19 20.49
N ALA A 188 9.53 -2.99 20.43
CA ALA A 188 9.58 -4.44 20.52
C ALA A 188 9.30 -5.07 19.15
N ALA A 189 10.05 -6.11 18.82
CA ALA A 189 9.81 -6.93 17.65
C ALA A 189 8.99 -8.16 18.04
N LEU A 190 8.11 -8.59 17.15
CA LEU A 190 7.29 -9.78 17.25
C LEU A 190 7.69 -10.76 16.15
N THR A 191 7.60 -12.05 16.44
CA THR A 191 7.82 -13.08 15.41
C THR A 191 6.47 -13.59 14.95
N GLU A 192 6.14 -13.35 13.68
CA GLU A 192 4.95 -13.86 13.03
C GLU A 192 5.27 -15.09 12.19
N ALA A 193 4.35 -16.07 12.16
CA ALA A 193 4.60 -17.35 11.48
C ALA A 193 4.82 -17.19 9.97
N GLU A 194 4.18 -16.20 9.33
CA GLU A 194 4.22 -16.00 7.88
C GLU A 194 5.19 -14.89 7.44
N ASN A 195 5.40 -13.88 8.28
CA ASN A 195 6.16 -12.66 7.93
C ASN A 195 7.55 -12.59 8.58
N GLY A 196 7.91 -13.58 9.41
CA GLY A 196 9.16 -13.58 10.17
C GLY A 196 9.15 -12.53 11.28
N THR A 197 10.30 -11.89 11.54
CA THR A 197 10.41 -10.83 12.55
C THR A 197 9.86 -9.52 12.01
N VAL A 198 8.84 -9.00 12.66
CA VAL A 198 8.19 -7.71 12.33
C VAL A 198 8.19 -6.79 13.54
N VAL A 199 8.22 -5.51 13.29
CA VAL A 199 8.01 -4.45 14.28
C VAL A 199 6.65 -3.80 13.99
N GLU A 200 5.82 -3.68 15.00
CA GLU A 200 4.51 -3.03 14.83
C GLU A 200 4.66 -1.52 14.62
N GLY A 201 3.94 -1.02 13.63
CA GLY A 201 3.74 0.41 13.40
C GLY A 201 2.25 0.77 13.47
N VAL A 202 1.96 2.00 13.85
CA VAL A 202 0.60 2.54 13.89
C VAL A 202 0.47 3.66 12.90
N VAL A 203 -0.47 3.52 11.98
CA VAL A 203 -0.86 4.54 11.01
C VAL A 203 -2.17 5.16 11.46
N ARG A 204 -2.16 6.45 11.75
CA ARG A 204 -3.35 7.26 12.00
C ARG A 204 -3.85 7.81 10.66
N LEU A 205 -5.11 7.57 10.35
CA LEU A 205 -5.74 8.15 9.16
C LEU A 205 -5.96 9.66 9.36
N ARG A 206 -5.94 10.42 8.28
CA ARG A 206 -6.20 11.86 8.30
C ARG A 206 -7.64 12.12 8.72
N ASP A 207 -7.87 13.22 9.43
CA ASP A 207 -9.21 13.62 9.87
C ASP A 207 -10.18 13.72 8.69
N GLY A 208 -11.37 13.14 8.84
CA GLY A 208 -12.38 13.06 7.79
C GLY A 208 -12.16 11.92 6.75
N GLU A 209 -11.08 11.16 6.85
CA GLU A 209 -10.85 9.98 6.01
C GLU A 209 -11.65 8.75 6.46
N VAL A 210 -12.00 8.66 7.75
CA VAL A 210 -12.70 7.48 8.29
C VAL A 210 -14.16 7.45 7.83
N ASP A 211 -14.54 6.38 7.13
CA ASP A 211 -15.90 6.15 6.66
C ASP A 211 -16.43 4.77 7.07
N SER A 212 -17.67 4.46 6.68
CA SER A 212 -18.35 3.21 7.07
C SER A 212 -17.77 1.95 6.44
N SER A 213 -16.88 2.06 5.46
CA SER A 213 -16.21 0.90 4.84
C SER A 213 -15.00 0.43 5.65
N LEU A 214 -14.41 1.30 6.48
CA LEU A 214 -13.29 0.98 7.34
C LEU A 214 -13.76 0.17 8.56
N ARG A 215 -14.08 -1.10 8.31
CA ARG A 215 -14.51 -2.00 9.37
C ARG A 215 -13.31 -2.56 10.11
N LEU A 216 -13.43 -2.64 11.43
CA LEU A 216 -12.41 -3.25 12.28
C LEU A 216 -12.16 -4.71 11.88
N GLY A 217 -10.88 -5.08 11.84
CA GLY A 217 -10.45 -6.42 11.42
C GLY A 217 -10.20 -6.58 9.92
N LEU A 218 -10.51 -5.59 9.07
CA LEU A 218 -10.17 -5.66 7.65
C LEU A 218 -8.66 -5.53 7.43
N THR A 219 -8.16 -6.33 6.49
CA THR A 219 -6.77 -6.24 6.04
C THR A 219 -6.57 -4.99 5.18
N ALA A 220 -5.45 -4.32 5.38
CA ALA A 220 -5.04 -3.14 4.66
C ALA A 220 -3.58 -3.26 4.17
N LYS A 221 -3.29 -2.70 3.00
CA LYS A 221 -1.94 -2.49 2.51
C LYS A 221 -1.56 -1.03 2.70
N ALA A 222 -0.55 -0.80 3.52
CA ALA A 222 -0.01 0.52 3.80
C ALA A 222 1.28 0.74 3.00
N SER A 223 1.34 1.80 2.21
CA SER A 223 2.53 2.25 1.49
C SER A 223 3.09 3.48 2.18
N VAL A 224 4.18 3.31 2.94
CA VAL A 224 4.85 4.41 3.64
C VAL A 224 5.79 5.11 2.67
N ILE A 225 5.65 6.41 2.47
CA ILE A 225 6.48 7.22 1.58
C ILE A 225 7.78 7.56 2.32
N THR A 226 8.90 7.01 1.83
CA THR A 226 10.22 7.19 2.47
C THR A 226 11.03 8.32 1.86
N SER A 227 10.88 8.55 0.58
CA SER A 227 11.46 9.70 -0.12
C SER A 227 10.65 10.08 -1.35
N VAL A 228 10.80 11.32 -1.78
CA VAL A 228 10.20 11.87 -2.98
C VAL A 228 11.34 12.45 -3.82
N THR A 229 11.43 12.02 -5.08
CA THR A 229 12.38 12.53 -6.07
C THR A 229 11.58 13.35 -7.08
N GLU A 230 11.82 14.66 -7.15
CA GLU A 230 11.05 15.56 -8.01
C GLU A 230 11.34 15.34 -9.51
N ASP A 231 12.61 15.11 -9.86
CA ASP A 231 13.09 14.95 -11.24
C ASP A 231 13.64 13.53 -11.44
N GLY A 232 12.86 12.50 -11.16
CA GLY A 232 13.24 11.11 -11.38
C GLY A 232 12.95 10.65 -12.81
N PHE A 233 13.86 9.88 -13.40
CA PHE A 233 13.64 9.18 -14.67
C PHE A 233 13.35 7.72 -14.36
N VAL A 234 12.23 7.21 -14.84
CA VAL A 234 11.82 5.82 -14.59
C VAL A 234 12.00 5.00 -15.85
N ILE A 235 12.84 3.98 -15.76
CA ILE A 235 13.01 3.00 -16.82
C ILE A 235 12.16 1.77 -16.48
N PRO A 236 11.20 1.37 -17.33
CA PRO A 236 10.40 0.17 -17.13
C PRO A 236 11.24 -1.08 -16.93
N TYR A 237 10.80 -2.00 -16.06
CA TYR A 237 11.55 -3.23 -15.78
C TYR A 237 11.80 -4.09 -17.01
N GLU A 238 10.88 -4.08 -17.98
CA GLU A 238 10.97 -4.81 -19.24
C GLU A 238 12.10 -4.36 -20.16
N ALA A 239 12.58 -3.12 -19.97
CA ALA A 239 13.70 -2.55 -20.72
C ALA A 239 15.06 -2.81 -20.08
N VAL A 240 15.11 -3.27 -18.83
CA VAL A 240 16.35 -3.42 -18.07
C VAL A 240 16.91 -4.82 -18.27
N LEU A 241 18.14 -4.89 -18.75
CA LEU A 241 18.94 -6.10 -18.87
C LEU A 241 20.08 -6.10 -17.86
N SER A 242 20.57 -7.29 -17.49
CA SER A 242 21.70 -7.44 -16.56
C SER A 242 22.74 -8.39 -17.15
N ASP A 243 24.03 -8.04 -16.98
CA ASP A 243 25.14 -8.90 -17.30
C ASP A 243 26.19 -8.95 -16.16
N GLU A 244 27.37 -9.52 -16.38
CA GLU A 244 28.44 -9.60 -15.41
C GLU A 244 28.98 -8.22 -14.96
N GLN A 245 28.72 -7.17 -15.72
CA GLN A 245 29.17 -5.79 -15.45
C GLN A 245 28.08 -4.92 -14.81
N GLY A 246 26.85 -5.44 -14.61
CA GLY A 246 25.72 -4.77 -14.00
C GLY A 246 24.54 -4.57 -14.94
N ASP A 247 23.63 -3.68 -14.55
CA ASP A 247 22.42 -3.40 -15.29
C ASP A 247 22.68 -2.45 -16.46
N TYR A 248 21.98 -2.69 -17.57
CA TYR A 248 22.05 -1.85 -18.77
C TYR A 248 20.71 -1.83 -19.51
N VAL A 249 20.57 -0.88 -20.40
CA VAL A 249 19.42 -0.76 -21.32
C VAL A 249 19.90 -0.52 -22.74
N TYR A 250 19.05 -0.82 -23.71
CA TYR A 250 19.25 -0.34 -25.07
C TYR A 250 18.52 0.98 -25.25
N VAL A 251 19.24 1.97 -25.78
CA VAL A 251 18.71 3.28 -26.14
C VAL A 251 18.81 3.49 -27.65
N CYS A 252 17.87 4.27 -28.19
CA CYS A 252 17.90 4.68 -29.57
C CYS A 252 18.61 6.03 -29.70
N ASP A 253 19.76 6.06 -30.37
CA ASP A 253 20.46 7.29 -30.73
C ASP A 253 20.58 7.36 -32.26
N ASN A 254 19.97 8.37 -32.89
CA ASN A 254 19.94 8.56 -34.36
C ASN A 254 19.56 7.28 -35.11
N ASP A 255 18.42 6.65 -34.75
CA ASP A 255 17.90 5.39 -35.30
C ASP A 255 18.84 4.18 -35.13
N THR A 256 19.82 4.26 -34.25
CA THR A 256 20.78 3.20 -33.97
C THR A 256 20.65 2.75 -32.52
N VAL A 257 20.68 1.45 -32.29
CA VAL A 257 20.67 0.85 -30.94
C VAL A 257 22.04 1.00 -30.30
N CYS A 258 22.07 1.64 -29.13
CA CYS A 258 23.26 1.80 -28.33
C CYS A 258 23.05 1.21 -26.93
N LEU A 259 24.06 0.53 -26.40
CA LEU A 259 24.05 0.06 -25.00
C LEU A 259 24.39 1.22 -24.07
N LYS A 260 23.55 1.43 -23.02
CA LYS A 260 23.82 2.40 -21.97
C LYS A 260 23.71 1.74 -20.60
N ARG A 261 24.77 1.85 -19.79
CA ARG A 261 24.77 1.32 -18.41
C ARG A 261 23.89 2.16 -17.52
N VAL A 262 23.18 1.48 -16.61
CA VAL A 262 22.31 2.11 -15.62
C VAL A 262 22.80 1.84 -14.22
N SER A 263 22.67 2.85 -13.36
CA SER A 263 22.95 2.73 -11.92
C SER A 263 21.73 3.22 -11.15
N PRO A 264 20.73 2.34 -10.91
CA PRO A 264 19.50 2.74 -10.26
C PRO A 264 19.74 3.24 -8.84
N VAL A 265 19.08 4.34 -8.46
CA VAL A 265 19.12 4.86 -7.10
C VAL A 265 18.20 4.02 -6.20
N TYR A 266 17.02 3.66 -6.72
CA TYR A 266 16.08 2.74 -6.08
C TYR A 266 15.09 2.17 -7.10
N GLN A 267 14.26 1.23 -6.65
CA GLN A 267 13.20 0.60 -7.43
C GLN A 267 11.86 1.24 -7.10
N ALA A 268 11.09 1.64 -8.12
CA ALA A 268 9.71 2.07 -8.04
C ALA A 268 8.77 0.93 -8.47
N PRO A 269 7.46 1.01 -8.26
CA PRO A 269 6.51 -0.03 -8.66
C PRO A 269 6.52 -0.36 -10.16
N ASP A 270 6.85 0.61 -11.00
CA ASP A 270 6.78 0.56 -12.46
C ASP A 270 8.15 0.55 -13.15
N GLY A 271 9.25 0.56 -12.40
CA GLY A 271 10.59 0.49 -12.99
C GLY A 271 11.71 0.86 -12.03
N VAL A 272 12.89 1.05 -12.59
CA VAL A 272 14.07 1.54 -11.87
C VAL A 272 14.21 3.04 -12.01
N VAL A 273 14.59 3.72 -10.93
CA VAL A 273 14.65 5.19 -10.85
C VAL A 273 16.10 5.68 -10.95
N LEU A 274 16.31 6.62 -11.86
CA LEU A 274 17.56 7.33 -12.07
C LEU A 274 17.35 8.82 -11.79
N THR A 275 18.42 9.52 -11.40
CA THR A 275 18.37 10.96 -11.06
C THR A 275 19.28 11.81 -11.94
N ASP A 276 20.09 11.18 -12.79
CA ASP A 276 21.02 11.89 -13.63
C ASP A 276 20.31 12.55 -14.81
N SER A 277 20.53 13.85 -14.99
CA SER A 277 19.90 14.66 -16.06
C SER A 277 20.27 14.22 -17.48
N GLU A 278 21.28 13.38 -17.65
CA GLU A 278 21.67 12.80 -18.94
C GLU A 278 20.62 11.87 -19.55
N TRP A 279 19.61 11.47 -18.76
CA TRP A 279 18.50 10.63 -19.20
C TRP A 279 17.32 11.42 -19.77
N HIS A 280 17.38 12.76 -19.70
CA HIS A 280 16.33 13.61 -20.25
C HIS A 280 16.24 13.49 -21.77
N GLY A 281 15.07 13.08 -22.28
CA GLY A 281 14.83 12.93 -23.72
C GLY A 281 15.49 11.68 -24.34
N VAL A 282 16.07 10.80 -23.54
CA VAL A 282 16.60 9.52 -24.03
C VAL A 282 15.46 8.55 -24.29
N THR A 283 15.44 7.94 -25.47
CA THR A 283 14.45 6.91 -25.82
C THR A 283 15.02 5.52 -25.51
N VAL A 284 14.38 4.83 -24.59
CA VAL A 284 14.72 3.47 -24.14
C VAL A 284 13.86 2.45 -24.89
N ILE A 285 14.45 1.35 -25.32
CA ILE A 285 13.78 0.26 -26.04
C ILE A 285 13.16 -0.71 -25.03
N LEU A 286 11.85 -0.99 -25.16
CA LEU A 286 11.09 -1.81 -24.20
C LEU A 286 11.30 -3.32 -24.37
N CYS A 287 11.50 -3.80 -25.62
CA CYS A 287 11.70 -5.22 -25.93
C CYS A 287 13.15 -5.47 -26.37
N PRO A 288 14.12 -5.45 -25.46
CA PRO A 288 15.54 -5.49 -25.81
C PRO A 288 16.00 -6.82 -26.43
N ASP A 289 15.25 -7.91 -26.27
CA ASP A 289 15.59 -9.23 -26.83
C ASP A 289 15.49 -9.29 -28.36
N GLU A 290 14.80 -8.34 -28.98
CA GLU A 290 14.57 -8.27 -30.43
C GLU A 290 15.66 -7.50 -31.17
N VAL A 291 16.59 -6.86 -30.46
CA VAL A 291 17.60 -5.96 -31.03
C VAL A 291 19.01 -6.34 -30.60
N THR A 292 19.98 -5.89 -31.40
CA THR A 292 21.40 -5.99 -31.08
C THR A 292 22.06 -4.62 -31.19
N GLU A 293 23.11 -4.40 -30.39
CA GLU A 293 23.89 -3.16 -30.45
C GLU A 293 24.38 -2.85 -31.87
N GLY A 294 24.22 -1.60 -32.29
CA GLY A 294 24.59 -1.12 -33.63
C GLY A 294 23.53 -1.37 -34.72
N GLN A 295 22.41 -2.01 -34.41
CA GLN A 295 21.32 -2.24 -35.35
C GLN A 295 20.53 -0.95 -35.61
N THR A 296 20.05 -0.78 -36.86
CA THR A 296 19.14 0.32 -37.20
C THR A 296 17.71 -0.08 -36.87
N VAL A 297 17.00 0.75 -36.08
CA VAL A 297 15.64 0.51 -35.63
C VAL A 297 14.74 1.70 -35.94
N LYS A 298 13.45 1.43 -36.01
CA LYS A 298 12.42 2.46 -36.05
C LYS A 298 11.60 2.37 -34.77
N ILE A 299 11.58 3.45 -34.00
CA ILE A 299 10.83 3.53 -32.75
C ILE A 299 9.35 3.79 -33.02
N THR A 300 8.49 2.99 -32.39
CA THR A 300 7.08 3.32 -32.17
C THR A 300 6.95 3.76 -30.73
N GLU A 301 6.61 5.03 -30.51
CA GLU A 301 6.44 5.57 -29.15
C GLU A 301 5.17 4.97 -28.51
N GLU A 302 5.32 4.36 -27.35
CA GLU A 302 4.23 4.10 -26.45
C GLU A 302 3.90 5.38 -25.68
N LYS A 303 2.66 5.85 -25.80
CA LYS A 303 2.18 6.99 -24.99
C LYS A 303 1.95 6.51 -23.56
N GLN A 304 2.75 7.03 -22.61
CA GLN A 304 2.49 6.96 -21.17
C GLN A 304 1.21 7.71 -20.79
#